data_5c12d15742f640edb4f870b81dff8f5b
#
_entry.id   5c12d15742f640edb4f870b81dff8f5b
#
_cell.length_a   1.000
_cell.length_b   1.000
_cell.length_c   1.000
_cell.angle_alpha   90.00
_cell.angle_beta   90.00
_cell.angle_gamma   90.00
#
_symmetry.space_group_name_H-M   'P 1'
#
loop_
_entity.id
_entity.type
_entity.pdbx_description
1 polymer ?
#
loop_
_entity_poly.entity_id
_entity_poly.type
_entity_poly.pdbx_seq_one_letter_code
_entity_poly.pdbx_strand_id
1 'polypeptide(L)'
;MVRRGREAAERLLDTAEAEVRLAFAGGRAEARSLSRACVAGEAVEVSQGYYARASYFEALPQRARAMHLIRAMARKHPEWVFASFSAALVHGLQVTNGLTGIVRLAMGARENRSIRDVRIKCHLIRDESYELVSGIRATPLRATVLDCLCQASFPQGLAIADSALHWNLIDEEGLRRYVERTGYRRRGIRMARKVLRWADGRS
;
A
#
# COMPACT_ATOMS: atom_id res chain seq x y z
N MET A 1 -34.34 15.89 5.66
CA MET A 1 -33.58 14.63 5.61
C MET A 1 -32.36 14.68 4.68
N VAL A 2 -32.49 15.26 3.48
CA VAL A 2 -31.39 15.39 2.48
C VAL A 2 -30.22 16.20 3.01
N ARG A 3 -30.46 17.37 3.66
CA ARG A 3 -29.42 18.25 4.19
C ARG A 3 -28.51 17.57 5.24
N ARG A 4 -29.07 16.84 6.21
CA ARG A 4 -28.29 16.10 7.23
C ARG A 4 -27.39 15.01 6.64
N GLY A 5 -27.84 14.37 5.55
CA GLY A 5 -27.05 13.36 4.86
C GLY A 5 -25.84 13.96 4.13
N ARG A 6 -26.00 15.14 3.52
CA ARG A 6 -24.92 15.88 2.86
C ARG A 6 -23.87 16.33 3.87
N GLU A 7 -24.31 16.96 4.95
CA GLU A 7 -23.44 17.38 6.06
C GLU A 7 -22.64 16.22 6.68
N ALA A 8 -23.25 15.02 6.74
CA ALA A 8 -22.55 13.81 7.22
C ALA A 8 -21.46 13.34 6.24
N ALA A 9 -21.73 13.36 4.93
CA ALA A 9 -20.72 13.02 3.93
C ALA A 9 -19.56 14.02 3.92
N GLU A 10 -19.87 15.32 3.97
CA GLU A 10 -18.87 16.39 4.03
C GLU A 10 -17.93 16.22 5.23
N ARG A 11 -18.46 16.01 6.45
CA ARG A 11 -17.62 15.77 7.63
C ARG A 11 -16.70 14.56 7.50
N LEU A 12 -17.19 13.46 6.90
CA LEU A 12 -16.36 12.26 6.69
C LEU A 12 -15.24 12.51 5.69
N LEU A 13 -15.52 13.25 4.63
CA LEU A 13 -14.54 13.62 3.62
C LEU A 13 -13.51 14.60 4.18
N ASP A 14 -13.95 15.64 4.90
CA ASP A 14 -13.06 16.63 5.54
C ASP A 14 -12.12 15.97 6.56
N THR A 15 -12.66 15.08 7.41
CA THR A 15 -11.85 14.32 8.36
C THR A 15 -10.82 13.44 7.64
N ALA A 16 -11.24 12.79 6.56
CA ALA A 16 -10.36 11.91 5.80
C ALA A 16 -9.24 12.70 5.09
N GLU A 17 -9.55 13.85 4.53
CA GLU A 17 -8.55 14.76 3.92
C GLU A 17 -7.55 15.27 4.96
N ALA A 18 -8.02 15.72 6.13
CA ALA A 18 -7.16 16.17 7.22
C ALA A 18 -6.21 15.06 7.73
N GLU A 19 -6.69 13.82 7.76
CA GLU A 19 -5.89 12.64 8.13
C GLU A 19 -5.10 12.03 6.95
N VAL A 20 -5.11 12.66 5.78
CA VAL A 20 -4.39 12.22 4.56
C VAL A 20 -4.72 10.77 4.18
N ARG A 21 -6.01 10.40 4.22
CA ARG A 21 -6.54 9.08 3.89
C ARG A 21 -7.85 9.18 3.11
N LEU A 22 -8.38 8.03 2.66
CA LEU A 22 -9.75 7.97 2.14
C LEU A 22 -10.78 7.88 3.27
N ALA A 23 -11.98 8.38 3.01
CA ALA A 23 -13.13 8.21 3.87
C ALA A 23 -13.70 6.78 3.76
N PHE A 24 -14.25 6.27 4.84
CA PHE A 24 -15.04 5.05 4.87
C PHE A 24 -16.17 5.22 5.88
N ALA A 25 -17.25 4.50 5.68
CA ALA A 25 -18.41 4.55 6.55
C ALA A 25 -18.24 3.65 7.78
N GLY A 26 -18.59 4.13 8.96
CA GLY A 26 -18.72 3.35 10.18
C GLY A 26 -20.08 2.63 10.29
N GLY A 27 -21.06 2.95 9.42
CA GLY A 27 -22.37 2.34 9.44
C GLY A 27 -23.22 2.64 8.21
N ARG A 28 -24.42 2.01 8.14
CA ARG A 28 -25.30 2.10 6.96
C ARG A 28 -25.76 3.52 6.61
N ALA A 29 -25.92 4.40 7.59
CA ALA A 29 -26.37 5.77 7.36
C ALA A 29 -25.29 6.58 6.65
N GLU A 30 -24.03 6.48 7.10
CA GLU A 30 -22.87 7.11 6.51
C GLU A 30 -22.58 6.56 5.11
N ALA A 31 -22.66 5.23 4.91
CA ALA A 31 -22.51 4.59 3.61
C ALA A 31 -23.51 5.16 2.59
N ARG A 32 -24.78 5.32 2.99
CA ARG A 32 -25.81 5.95 2.14
C ARG A 32 -25.52 7.42 1.84
N SER A 33 -24.94 8.15 2.79
CA SER A 33 -24.56 9.56 2.62
C SER A 33 -23.41 9.70 1.62
N LEU A 34 -22.36 8.89 1.74
CA LEU A 34 -21.22 8.84 0.82
C LEU A 34 -21.65 8.39 -0.59
N SER A 35 -22.51 7.36 -0.68
CA SER A 35 -23.07 6.92 -1.97
C SER A 35 -23.85 8.02 -2.71
N ARG A 36 -24.64 8.82 -1.96
CA ARG A 36 -25.35 9.97 -2.55
C ARG A 36 -24.38 11.06 -3.01
N ALA A 37 -23.32 11.34 -2.26
CA ALA A 37 -22.28 12.28 -2.68
C ALA A 37 -21.61 11.82 -3.98
N CYS A 38 -21.41 10.50 -4.16
CA CYS A 38 -20.92 9.95 -5.43
C CYS A 38 -21.90 10.17 -6.57
N VAL A 39 -23.19 9.93 -6.36
CA VAL A 39 -24.23 10.18 -7.38
C VAL A 39 -24.30 11.66 -7.76
N ALA A 40 -24.06 12.57 -6.80
CA ALA A 40 -24.00 14.00 -7.03
C ALA A 40 -22.69 14.49 -7.69
N GLY A 41 -21.71 13.61 -7.90
CA GLY A 41 -20.40 13.98 -8.45
C GLY A 41 -19.48 14.70 -7.45
N GLU A 42 -19.88 14.82 -6.18
CA GLU A 42 -19.12 15.48 -5.12
C GLU A 42 -18.00 14.56 -4.57
N ALA A 43 -18.20 13.23 -4.63
CA ALA A 43 -17.27 12.22 -4.21
C ALA A 43 -17.07 11.13 -5.26
N VAL A 44 -16.01 10.35 -5.11
CA VAL A 44 -15.71 9.17 -5.93
C VAL A 44 -15.46 7.96 -5.02
N GLU A 45 -16.01 6.80 -5.37
CA GLU A 45 -15.65 5.54 -4.74
C GLU A 45 -14.37 4.99 -5.38
N VAL A 46 -13.27 5.09 -4.66
CA VAL A 46 -11.93 4.70 -5.15
C VAL A 46 -11.74 3.19 -5.11
N SER A 47 -12.25 2.54 -4.07
CA SER A 47 -12.28 1.09 -3.87
C SER A 47 -13.53 0.77 -3.08
N GLN A 48 -13.97 -0.48 -3.05
CA GLN A 48 -15.24 -0.87 -2.41
C GLN A 48 -15.34 -0.34 -0.96
N GLY A 49 -16.23 0.63 -0.74
CA GLY A 49 -16.47 1.23 0.57
C GLY A 49 -15.40 2.25 1.03
N TYR A 50 -14.55 2.72 0.11
CA TYR A 50 -13.55 3.77 0.35
C TYR A 50 -13.75 4.93 -0.62
N TYR A 51 -13.92 6.13 -0.08
CA TYR A 51 -14.40 7.31 -0.80
C TYR A 51 -13.42 8.47 -0.66
N ALA A 52 -13.42 9.35 -1.62
CA ALA A 52 -12.72 10.63 -1.56
C ALA A 52 -13.58 11.73 -2.18
N ARG A 53 -13.36 12.99 -1.82
CA ARG A 53 -13.87 14.13 -2.57
C ARG A 53 -13.27 14.10 -3.98
N ALA A 54 -14.11 14.20 -5.00
CA ALA A 54 -13.69 14.01 -6.39
C ALA A 54 -12.54 14.95 -6.77
N SER A 55 -12.71 16.26 -6.57
CA SER A 55 -11.70 17.27 -6.91
C SER A 55 -10.39 17.10 -6.15
N TYR A 56 -10.45 16.77 -4.85
CA TYR A 56 -9.26 16.51 -4.03
C TYR A 56 -8.50 15.30 -4.56
N PHE A 57 -9.20 14.19 -4.82
CA PHE A 57 -8.57 12.96 -5.26
C PHE A 57 -7.95 13.08 -6.65
N GLU A 58 -8.61 13.81 -7.56
CA GLU A 58 -8.10 14.09 -8.91
C GLU A 58 -6.80 14.90 -8.90
N ALA A 59 -6.65 15.81 -7.94
CA ALA A 59 -5.44 16.61 -7.79
C ALA A 59 -4.25 15.83 -7.20
N LEU A 60 -4.48 14.67 -6.56
CA LEU A 60 -3.41 13.90 -5.94
C LEU A 60 -2.55 13.17 -6.97
N PRO A 61 -1.19 13.17 -6.82
CA PRO A 61 -0.32 12.27 -7.53
C PRO A 61 -0.67 10.80 -7.26
N GLN A 62 -0.41 9.91 -8.21
CA GLN A 62 -0.81 8.50 -8.10
C GLN A 62 -0.25 7.79 -6.86
N ARG A 63 1.00 8.10 -6.48
CA ARG A 63 1.60 7.61 -5.23
C ARG A 63 0.80 8.04 -3.99
N ALA A 64 0.39 9.29 -3.94
CA ALA A 64 -0.43 9.82 -2.85
C ALA A 64 -1.80 9.14 -2.80
N ARG A 65 -2.46 8.95 -3.96
CA ARG A 65 -3.72 8.19 -4.06
C ARG A 65 -3.61 6.80 -3.46
N ALA A 66 -2.54 6.07 -3.80
CA ALA A 66 -2.28 4.74 -3.24
C ALA A 66 -2.08 4.78 -1.73
N MET A 67 -1.30 5.74 -1.21
CA MET A 67 -1.08 5.89 0.23
C MET A 67 -2.35 6.30 0.98
N HIS A 68 -3.24 7.12 0.40
CA HIS A 68 -4.53 7.45 0.99
C HIS A 68 -5.41 6.20 1.18
N LEU A 69 -5.42 5.31 0.19
CA LEU A 69 -6.14 4.04 0.28
C LEU A 69 -5.51 3.11 1.35
N ILE A 70 -4.19 2.97 1.35
CA ILE A 70 -3.46 2.15 2.35
C ILE A 70 -3.76 2.65 3.77
N ARG A 71 -3.68 3.96 4.02
CA ARG A 71 -3.98 4.54 5.34
C ARG A 71 -5.43 4.31 5.77
N ALA A 72 -6.38 4.47 4.86
CA ALA A 72 -7.79 4.20 5.13
C ALA A 72 -8.03 2.72 5.48
N MET A 73 -7.40 1.81 4.74
CA MET A 73 -7.48 0.37 5.00
C MET A 73 -6.84 0.01 6.34
N ALA A 74 -5.66 0.54 6.65
CA ALA A 74 -4.98 0.33 7.93
C ALA A 74 -5.81 0.87 9.12
N ARG A 75 -6.48 2.00 8.95
CA ARG A 75 -7.35 2.57 9.96
C ARG A 75 -8.60 1.72 10.23
N LYS A 76 -9.19 1.18 9.16
CA LYS A 76 -10.40 0.34 9.22
C LYS A 76 -10.09 -1.09 9.68
N HIS A 77 -8.92 -1.59 9.32
CA HIS A 77 -8.44 -2.95 9.56
C HIS A 77 -7.04 -2.91 10.18
N PRO A 78 -6.93 -2.56 11.48
CA PRO A 78 -5.62 -2.39 12.14
C PRO A 78 -4.83 -3.71 12.25
N GLU A 79 -5.49 -4.84 12.07
CA GLU A 79 -4.86 -6.17 12.03
C GLU A 79 -4.19 -6.49 10.70
N TRP A 80 -4.49 -5.76 9.63
CA TRP A 80 -3.93 -6.05 8.30
C TRP A 80 -2.45 -5.67 8.22
N VAL A 81 -1.66 -6.56 7.64
CA VAL A 81 -0.24 -6.35 7.37
C VAL A 81 -0.07 -6.12 5.86
N PHE A 82 0.45 -4.96 5.49
CA PHE A 82 0.75 -4.66 4.09
C PHE A 82 2.02 -5.37 3.64
N ALA A 83 2.07 -5.79 2.38
CA ALA A 83 3.17 -6.57 1.81
C ALA A 83 3.60 -6.04 0.44
N SER A 84 4.74 -6.52 -0.05
CA SER A 84 5.23 -6.24 -1.40
C SER A 84 5.25 -4.74 -1.72
N PHE A 85 4.75 -4.30 -2.88
CA PHE A 85 4.76 -2.89 -3.28
C PHE A 85 3.95 -1.97 -2.36
N SER A 86 2.92 -2.48 -1.68
CA SER A 86 2.19 -1.69 -0.68
C SER A 86 3.03 -1.46 0.58
N ALA A 87 3.74 -2.47 1.06
CA ALA A 87 4.71 -2.29 2.14
C ALA A 87 5.87 -1.37 1.73
N ALA A 88 6.36 -1.50 0.49
CA ALA A 88 7.39 -0.61 -0.03
C ALA A 88 6.95 0.86 -0.02
N LEU A 89 5.69 1.15 -0.38
CA LEU A 89 5.12 2.50 -0.25
C LEU A 89 5.07 2.96 1.21
N VAL A 90 4.65 2.09 2.13
CA VAL A 90 4.59 2.37 3.57
C VAL A 90 5.98 2.68 4.13
N HIS A 91 7.00 1.92 3.73
CA HIS A 91 8.41 2.20 4.06
C HIS A 91 9.00 3.43 3.37
N GLY A 92 8.25 4.10 2.51
CA GLY A 92 8.69 5.29 1.80
C GLY A 92 9.46 5.03 0.51
N LEU A 93 9.70 3.77 0.11
CA LEU A 93 10.52 3.42 -1.06
C LEU A 93 9.93 3.93 -2.38
N GLN A 94 10.78 4.11 -3.39
CA GLN A 94 10.37 4.55 -4.73
C GLN A 94 9.69 3.40 -5.49
N VAL A 95 8.37 3.44 -5.51
CA VAL A 95 7.53 2.49 -6.26
C VAL A 95 6.95 3.20 -7.47
N THR A 96 7.18 2.65 -8.65
CA THR A 96 6.66 3.23 -9.90
C THR A 96 5.13 3.14 -9.96
N ASN A 97 4.51 4.11 -10.62
CA ASN A 97 3.05 4.26 -10.69
C ASN A 97 2.32 2.99 -11.15
N GLY A 98 2.88 2.24 -12.12
CA GLY A 98 2.27 1.01 -12.62
C GLY A 98 2.15 -0.12 -11.58
N LEU A 99 2.84 -0.02 -10.44
CA LEU A 99 2.81 -1.00 -9.35
C LEU A 99 1.90 -0.61 -8.18
N THR A 100 1.36 0.61 -8.19
CA THR A 100 0.59 1.19 -7.07
C THR A 100 -0.93 0.95 -7.15
N GLY A 101 -1.42 0.44 -8.28
CA GLY A 101 -2.86 0.26 -8.52
C GLY A 101 -3.52 -0.86 -7.73
N ILE A 102 -2.73 -1.74 -7.11
CA ILE A 102 -3.22 -2.90 -6.36
C ILE A 102 -2.63 -2.87 -4.96
N VAL A 103 -3.47 -2.93 -3.94
CA VAL A 103 -3.06 -3.10 -2.54
C VAL A 103 -2.70 -4.55 -2.29
N ARG A 104 -1.55 -4.78 -1.68
CA ARG A 104 -1.04 -6.12 -1.36
C ARG A 104 -0.97 -6.31 0.14
N LEU A 105 -1.59 -7.38 0.61
CA LEU A 105 -1.63 -7.77 2.02
C LEU A 105 -0.86 -9.06 2.23
N ALA A 106 -0.19 -9.17 3.36
CA ALA A 106 0.37 -10.40 3.86
C ALA A 106 -0.73 -11.25 4.50
N MET A 107 -0.76 -12.54 4.22
CA MET A 107 -1.69 -13.48 4.85
C MET A 107 -0.91 -14.70 5.32
N GLY A 108 -1.15 -15.11 6.57
CA GLY A 108 -0.66 -16.38 7.09
C GLY A 108 -1.36 -17.58 6.40
N ALA A 109 -0.71 -18.74 6.42
CA ALA A 109 -1.22 -19.98 5.81
C ALA A 109 -2.59 -20.44 6.36
N ARG A 110 -2.99 -19.94 7.54
CA ARG A 110 -4.25 -20.26 8.21
C ARG A 110 -5.38 -19.25 7.95
N GLU A 111 -5.07 -18.10 7.33
CA GLU A 111 -6.05 -17.07 7.05
C GLU A 111 -6.66 -17.27 5.67
N ASN A 112 -7.76 -18.01 5.60
CA ASN A 112 -8.54 -18.17 4.37
C ASN A 112 -9.54 -17.01 4.22
N ARG A 113 -9.06 -15.78 4.10
CA ARG A 113 -9.92 -14.61 3.85
C ARG A 113 -10.02 -14.35 2.35
N SER A 114 -11.16 -14.66 1.77
CA SER A 114 -11.50 -14.21 0.43
C SER A 114 -11.88 -12.72 0.48
N ILE A 115 -10.92 -11.84 0.23
CA ILE A 115 -11.21 -10.42 0.01
C ILE A 115 -11.67 -10.27 -1.44
N ARG A 116 -12.95 -9.90 -1.62
CA ARG A 116 -13.58 -9.79 -2.94
C ARG A 116 -13.29 -8.47 -3.68
N ASP A 117 -12.40 -7.64 -3.18
CA ASP A 117 -12.02 -6.40 -3.86
C ASP A 117 -10.96 -6.71 -4.92
N VAL A 118 -11.23 -6.35 -6.17
CA VAL A 118 -10.32 -6.52 -7.31
C VAL A 118 -9.00 -5.77 -7.16
N ARG A 119 -8.96 -4.76 -6.29
CA ARG A 119 -7.76 -3.96 -5.98
C ARG A 119 -6.92 -4.54 -4.85
N ILE A 120 -7.34 -5.62 -4.21
CA ILE A 120 -6.62 -6.25 -3.11
C ILE A 120 -6.10 -7.61 -3.55
N LYS A 121 -4.81 -7.85 -3.36
CA LYS A 121 -4.16 -9.16 -3.52
C LYS A 121 -3.53 -9.61 -2.22
N CYS A 122 -3.83 -10.83 -1.83
CA CYS A 122 -3.24 -11.47 -0.66
C CYS A 122 -2.00 -12.25 -1.07
N HIS A 123 -0.92 -12.07 -0.33
CA HIS A 123 0.34 -12.79 -0.49
C HIS A 123 0.54 -13.72 0.69
N LEU A 124 0.71 -15.01 0.41
CA LEU A 124 1.08 -15.96 1.45
C LEU A 124 2.49 -15.65 1.94
N ILE A 125 2.63 -15.35 3.22
CA ILE A 125 3.92 -15.17 3.87
C ILE A 125 4.19 -16.34 4.83
N ARG A 126 5.46 -16.75 4.92
CA ARG A 126 5.88 -17.81 5.85
C ARG A 126 6.19 -17.28 7.24
N ASP A 127 6.62 -16.03 7.30
CA ASP A 127 6.96 -15.31 8.52
C ASP A 127 5.88 -14.26 8.76
N GLU A 128 5.16 -14.37 9.87
CA GLU A 128 4.08 -13.46 10.26
C GLU A 128 4.62 -12.18 10.94
N SER A 129 5.95 -11.96 10.92
CA SER A 129 6.54 -10.74 11.44
C SER A 129 6.12 -9.51 10.67
N TYR A 130 5.94 -8.40 11.38
CA TYR A 130 5.65 -7.10 10.80
C TYR A 130 6.40 -6.00 11.56
N GLU A 131 6.57 -4.87 10.90
CA GLU A 131 7.04 -3.61 11.48
C GLU A 131 5.91 -2.59 11.50
N LEU A 132 5.91 -1.71 12.50
CA LEU A 132 5.01 -0.55 12.55
C LEU A 132 5.72 0.65 11.93
N VAL A 133 5.24 1.10 10.79
CA VAL A 133 5.76 2.28 10.10
C VAL A 133 4.65 3.33 10.06
N SER A 134 4.83 4.42 10.78
CA SER A 134 3.81 5.48 10.94
C SER A 134 2.43 4.92 11.35
N GLY A 135 2.42 3.92 12.25
CA GLY A 135 1.20 3.28 12.73
C GLY A 135 0.58 2.24 11.79
N ILE A 136 1.19 1.95 10.66
CA ILE A 136 0.75 0.96 9.67
C ILE A 136 1.60 -0.30 9.80
N ARG A 137 0.97 -1.47 9.89
CA ARG A 137 1.68 -2.75 9.89
C ARG A 137 2.12 -3.10 8.47
N ALA A 138 3.42 -3.29 8.28
CA ALA A 138 4.01 -3.69 7.01
C ALA A 138 4.98 -4.85 7.21
N THR A 139 5.20 -5.67 6.20
CA THR A 139 6.28 -6.67 6.23
C THR A 139 7.62 -5.99 6.47
N PRO A 140 8.57 -6.64 7.20
CA PRO A 140 9.86 -6.05 7.52
C PRO A 140 10.58 -5.55 6.27
N LEU A 141 11.29 -4.43 6.38
CA LEU A 141 11.88 -3.73 5.23
C LEU A 141 12.70 -4.65 4.32
N ARG A 142 13.60 -5.49 4.88
CA ARG A 142 14.42 -6.42 4.07
C ARG A 142 13.58 -7.44 3.32
N ALA A 143 12.55 -7.97 3.97
CA ALA A 143 11.62 -8.91 3.35
C ALA A 143 10.80 -8.23 2.25
N THR A 144 10.35 -6.99 2.49
CA THR A 144 9.63 -6.15 1.54
C THR A 144 10.47 -5.89 0.28
N VAL A 145 11.73 -5.46 0.45
CA VAL A 145 12.63 -5.22 -0.69
C VAL A 145 12.82 -6.50 -1.49
N LEU A 146 13.22 -7.62 -0.84
CA LEU A 146 13.38 -8.91 -1.54
C LEU A 146 12.11 -9.31 -2.31
N ASP A 147 10.93 -9.16 -1.69
CA ASP A 147 9.66 -9.51 -2.31
C ASP A 147 9.38 -8.66 -3.55
N CYS A 148 9.63 -7.37 -3.48
CA CYS A 148 9.51 -6.44 -4.61
C CYS A 148 10.50 -6.79 -5.74
N LEU A 149 11.77 -7.01 -5.43
CA LEU A 149 12.81 -7.35 -6.42
C LEU A 149 12.53 -8.65 -7.15
N CYS A 150 11.87 -9.61 -6.50
CA CYS A 150 11.45 -10.87 -7.11
C CYS A 150 10.27 -10.73 -8.09
N GLN A 151 9.48 -9.66 -7.98
CA GLN A 151 8.25 -9.45 -8.74
C GLN A 151 8.34 -8.31 -9.77
N ALA A 152 9.21 -7.34 -9.54
CA ALA A 152 9.40 -6.17 -10.37
C ALA A 152 10.21 -6.48 -11.64
N SER A 153 10.03 -5.66 -12.68
CA SER A 153 11.01 -5.57 -13.77
C SER A 153 12.32 -4.98 -13.27
N PHE A 154 13.40 -5.11 -14.06
CA PHE A 154 14.72 -4.60 -13.65
C PHE A 154 14.71 -3.10 -13.30
N PRO A 155 14.16 -2.17 -14.13
CA PRO A 155 14.15 -0.75 -13.79
C PRO A 155 13.33 -0.45 -12.52
N GLN A 156 12.18 -1.12 -12.35
CA GLN A 156 11.32 -0.94 -11.18
C GLN A 156 11.99 -1.46 -9.90
N GLY A 157 12.65 -2.61 -9.99
CA GLY A 157 13.41 -3.17 -8.87
C GLY A 157 14.60 -2.30 -8.49
N LEU A 158 15.30 -1.74 -9.49
CA LEU A 158 16.44 -0.84 -9.26
C LEU A 158 16.00 0.40 -8.49
N ALA A 159 14.93 1.08 -8.93
CA ALA A 159 14.39 2.24 -8.22
C ALA A 159 14.03 1.94 -6.75
N ILE A 160 13.47 0.75 -6.47
CA ILE A 160 13.14 0.33 -5.11
C ILE A 160 14.42 0.08 -4.30
N ALA A 161 15.38 -0.65 -4.84
CA ALA A 161 16.63 -0.96 -4.15
C ALA A 161 17.45 0.31 -3.89
N ASP A 162 17.65 1.13 -4.92
CA ASP A 162 18.40 2.39 -4.81
C ASP A 162 17.77 3.32 -3.78
N SER A 163 16.44 3.47 -3.76
CA SER A 163 15.79 4.31 -2.75
C SER A 163 16.01 3.81 -1.31
N ALA A 164 16.05 2.48 -1.12
CA ALA A 164 16.31 1.90 0.20
C ALA A 164 17.75 2.15 0.67
N LEU A 165 18.72 2.11 -0.24
CA LEU A 165 20.14 2.39 0.01
C LEU A 165 20.38 3.89 0.17
N HIS A 166 19.84 4.71 -0.74
CA HIS A 166 20.02 6.17 -0.77
C HIS A 166 19.59 6.83 0.55
N TRP A 167 18.47 6.40 1.09
CA TRP A 167 17.96 6.94 2.37
C TRP A 167 18.51 6.23 3.60
N ASN A 168 19.54 5.38 3.43
CA ASN A 168 20.16 4.61 4.51
C ASN A 168 19.17 3.80 5.35
N LEU A 169 18.06 3.37 4.74
CA LEU A 169 17.07 2.54 5.42
C LEU A 169 17.58 1.10 5.62
N ILE A 170 18.52 0.67 4.77
CA ILE A 170 19.11 -0.64 4.78
C ILE A 170 20.56 -0.54 4.25
N ASP A 171 21.49 -1.26 4.85
CA ASP A 171 22.84 -1.35 4.34
C ASP A 171 22.94 -2.36 3.19
N GLU A 172 23.77 -2.06 2.21
CA GLU A 172 23.91 -2.85 0.98
C GLU A 172 24.34 -4.28 1.28
N GLU A 173 25.36 -4.46 2.12
CA GLU A 173 25.90 -5.78 2.44
C GLU A 173 24.90 -6.63 3.23
N GLY A 174 24.19 -6.02 4.18
CA GLY A 174 23.10 -6.66 4.93
C GLY A 174 21.96 -7.10 4.04
N LEU A 175 21.58 -6.28 3.03
CA LEU A 175 20.56 -6.64 2.04
C LEU A 175 21.04 -7.80 1.16
N ARG A 176 22.28 -7.77 0.65
CA ARG A 176 22.87 -8.86 -0.14
C ARG A 176 22.88 -10.17 0.64
N ARG A 177 23.41 -10.15 1.87
CA ARG A 177 23.43 -11.33 2.75
C ARG A 177 22.02 -11.86 3.04
N TYR A 178 21.06 -10.97 3.27
CA TYR A 178 19.66 -11.37 3.47
C TYR A 178 19.09 -12.07 2.26
N VAL A 179 19.29 -11.52 1.05
CA VAL A 179 18.80 -12.08 -0.22
C VAL A 179 19.42 -13.46 -0.50
N GLU A 180 20.72 -13.64 -0.26
CA GLU A 180 21.38 -14.94 -0.45
C GLU A 180 20.87 -16.00 0.53
N ARG A 181 20.68 -15.64 1.79
CA ARG A 181 20.21 -16.57 2.82
C ARG A 181 18.75 -16.97 2.64
N THR A 182 17.87 -16.00 2.33
CA THR A 182 16.41 -16.21 2.33
C THR A 182 15.81 -16.39 0.95
N GLY A 183 16.53 -16.00 -0.09
CA GLY A 183 16.06 -16.04 -1.48
C GLY A 183 16.19 -17.42 -2.15
N TYR A 184 16.78 -18.41 -1.49
CA TYR A 184 16.97 -19.75 -2.08
C TYR A 184 15.65 -20.37 -2.54
N ARG A 185 15.61 -20.87 -3.80
CA ARG A 185 14.42 -21.43 -4.47
C ARG A 185 13.22 -20.48 -4.59
N ARG A 186 13.39 -19.18 -4.33
CA ARG A 186 12.31 -18.20 -4.50
C ARG A 186 12.14 -17.85 -5.97
N ARG A 187 10.90 -17.88 -6.48
CA ARG A 187 10.59 -17.41 -7.83
C ARG A 187 11.01 -15.94 -7.96
N GLY A 188 11.72 -15.60 -9.04
CA GLY A 188 12.20 -14.24 -9.29
C GLY A 188 13.56 -13.90 -8.67
N ILE A 189 14.19 -14.80 -7.87
CA ILE A 189 15.45 -14.52 -7.19
C ILE A 189 16.59 -14.12 -8.17
N ARG A 190 16.59 -14.62 -9.41
CA ARG A 190 17.57 -14.22 -10.41
C ARG A 190 17.47 -12.73 -10.74
N MET A 191 16.25 -12.19 -10.79
CA MET A 191 16.01 -10.76 -10.98
C MET A 191 16.49 -9.95 -9.78
N ALA A 192 16.16 -10.37 -8.56
CA ALA A 192 16.63 -9.71 -7.36
C ALA A 192 18.16 -9.62 -7.30
N ARG A 193 18.86 -10.73 -7.57
CA ARG A 193 20.33 -10.75 -7.66
C ARG A 193 20.87 -9.84 -8.77
N LYS A 194 20.21 -9.81 -9.93
CA LYS A 194 20.58 -8.93 -11.03
C LYS A 194 20.47 -7.46 -10.61
N VAL A 195 19.35 -7.07 -10.00
CA VAL A 195 19.13 -5.71 -9.51
C VAL A 195 20.21 -5.31 -8.50
N LEU A 196 20.47 -6.13 -7.48
CA LEU A 196 21.44 -5.81 -6.43
C LEU A 196 22.90 -5.68 -6.92
N ARG A 197 23.23 -6.17 -8.10
CA ARG A 197 24.56 -5.89 -8.69
C ARG A 197 24.71 -4.45 -9.16
N TRP A 198 23.60 -3.77 -9.44
CA TRP A 198 23.56 -2.43 -10.01
C TRP A 198 23.05 -1.36 -9.03
N ALA A 199 22.42 -1.79 -7.96
CA ALA A 199 21.91 -0.87 -6.95
C ALA A 199 23.10 -0.33 -6.12
N ASP A 200 23.26 0.99 -6.10
CA ASP A 200 24.34 1.67 -5.40
C ASP A 200 23.87 2.88 -4.56
N GLY A 201 22.56 3.14 -4.57
CA GLY A 201 21.94 4.24 -3.82
C GLY A 201 22.27 5.63 -4.36
N ARG A 202 22.77 5.76 -5.59
CA ARG A 202 23.16 7.05 -6.20
C ARG A 202 22.09 7.63 -7.12
N SER A 203 21.01 6.91 -7.36
CA SER A 203 19.91 7.32 -8.26
C SER A 203 18.89 8.21 -7.56
#